data_5ab79a6ca13c85781cd8e8c8eb20802c
#
_entry.id   5ab79a6ca13c85781cd8e8c8eb20802c
#
_cell.length_a   1.000
_cell.length_b   1.000
_cell.length_c   1.000
_cell.angle_alpha   90.00
_cell.angle_beta   90.00
_cell.angle_gamma   90.00
#
_symmetry.space_group_name_H-M   'P 1'
#
loop_
_entity.id
_entity.type
_entity.pdbx_description
1 polymer ?
#
loop_
_entity_poly.entity_id
_entity_poly.type
_entity_poly.pdbx_seq_one_letter_code
_entity_poly.pdbx_strand_id
1 'polypeptide(L)'
;MAFPLRRIQCYQGWICRRRDPTAERNNLNQPLATMSAFQYRRLDKNDVAVLLVDHQTGLTNLVHDFSPDDFKNNVLALGDLAKYFKLPTILTTSFEDGPNGPLVPELKEQFPEAPYIARPGNINAWDNEDFVKAVKATGKKQLLIAGIVTEVCVAFPTLSALEEGYEVFVVADASGTFNQTTREAAWSRMEAAGAQLMTWFGVACELHRDWRNDIEGLGTLFSNHLPSYRCLINSYNAGKAAASK
;
A
#
# COMPACT_ATOMS: atom_id res chain seq x y z
N MET A 1 30.59 58.66 -22.54
CA MET A 1 30.61 57.48 -23.41
C MET A 1 29.30 56.75 -23.22
N ALA A 2 28.38 56.81 -24.18
CA ALA A 2 27.07 56.24 -24.12
C ALA A 2 27.07 54.92 -24.89
N PHE A 3 26.64 53.83 -24.29
CA PHE A 3 26.44 52.55 -24.95
C PHE A 3 25.01 52.48 -25.56
N PRO A 4 24.84 51.98 -26.74
CA PRO A 4 23.54 51.90 -27.39
C PRO A 4 22.72 50.72 -26.94
N LEU A 5 21.44 50.97 -26.66
CA LEU A 5 20.41 49.96 -26.43
C LEU A 5 20.15 49.15 -27.70
N ARG A 6 20.39 47.82 -27.65
CA ARG A 6 19.97 46.90 -28.74
C ARG A 6 18.46 46.65 -28.62
N ARG A 7 17.77 46.97 -29.70
CA ARG A 7 16.35 46.58 -29.94
C ARG A 7 16.21 45.05 -29.94
N ILE A 8 15.34 44.55 -29.11
CA ILE A 8 14.85 43.16 -29.20
C ILE A 8 13.73 43.14 -30.23
N GLN A 9 13.93 42.41 -31.31
CA GLN A 9 12.95 42.18 -32.35
C GLN A 9 11.93 41.11 -31.85
N CYS A 10 10.68 41.56 -31.65
CA CYS A 10 9.56 40.66 -31.39
C CYS A 10 9.20 39.88 -32.66
N TYR A 11 9.26 38.57 -32.65
CA TYR A 11 8.72 37.71 -33.70
C TYR A 11 7.19 37.76 -33.63
N GLN A 12 6.56 38.08 -34.77
CA GLN A 12 5.12 38.13 -34.97
C GLN A 12 4.50 36.74 -34.89
N GLY A 13 3.36 36.61 -34.23
CA GLY A 13 2.49 35.45 -34.41
C GLY A 13 1.63 34.98 -33.26
N TRP A 14 1.21 35.87 -32.35
CA TRP A 14 0.15 35.51 -31.41
C TRP A 14 -1.06 36.44 -31.58
N ILE A 15 -2.14 35.87 -32.09
CA ILE A 15 -3.44 36.56 -32.25
C ILE A 15 -3.97 36.82 -30.84
N CYS A 16 -3.92 38.05 -30.39
CA CYS A 16 -4.54 38.52 -29.18
C CYS A 16 -6.06 38.56 -29.36
N ARG A 17 -6.77 37.48 -29.05
CA ARG A 17 -8.23 37.52 -28.97
C ARG A 17 -8.60 38.39 -27.78
N ARG A 18 -9.28 39.51 -28.05
CA ARG A 18 -9.92 40.33 -26.99
C ARG A 18 -10.91 39.44 -26.23
N ARG A 19 -10.70 39.29 -24.92
CA ARG A 19 -11.67 38.64 -24.04
C ARG A 19 -12.89 39.57 -23.94
N ASP A 20 -14.05 39.00 -24.16
CA ASP A 20 -15.35 39.69 -23.94
C ASP A 20 -15.57 39.86 -22.45
N PRO A 21 -15.71 41.09 -21.93
CA PRO A 21 -15.92 41.32 -20.50
C PRO A 21 -17.27 40.84 -19.98
N THR A 22 -18.19 40.41 -20.86
CA THR A 22 -19.52 39.95 -20.48
C THR A 22 -19.61 38.46 -20.17
N ALA A 23 -18.59 37.66 -20.53
CA ALA A 23 -18.55 36.21 -20.31
C ALA A 23 -18.13 35.82 -18.86
N GLU A 24 -17.59 36.75 -18.07
CA GLU A 24 -17.05 36.41 -16.73
C GLU A 24 -18.08 36.49 -15.57
N ARG A 25 -19.36 36.88 -15.84
CA ARG A 25 -20.32 37.08 -14.72
C ARG A 25 -21.21 35.89 -14.41
N ASN A 26 -21.16 34.79 -15.15
CA ASN A 26 -22.09 33.66 -14.96
C ASN A 26 -21.49 32.43 -14.27
N ASN A 27 -20.27 32.51 -13.73
CA ASN A 27 -19.63 31.34 -13.12
C ASN A 27 -19.35 31.45 -11.61
N LEU A 28 -19.96 32.42 -10.92
CA LEU A 28 -19.78 32.64 -9.48
C LEU A 28 -20.79 31.85 -8.60
N ASN A 29 -21.66 31.05 -9.19
CA ASN A 29 -22.65 30.22 -8.48
C ASN A 29 -22.45 28.71 -8.68
N GLN A 30 -21.24 28.23 -8.98
CA GLN A 30 -20.97 26.83 -8.71
C GLN A 30 -20.85 26.68 -7.19
N PRO A 31 -21.69 25.84 -6.54
CA PRO A 31 -21.49 25.55 -5.13
C PRO A 31 -20.08 24.99 -5.00
N LEU A 32 -19.29 25.60 -4.10
CA LEU A 32 -18.04 25.01 -3.61
C LEU A 32 -18.36 23.55 -3.37
N ALA A 33 -17.64 22.65 -4.06
CA ALA A 33 -17.78 21.22 -3.84
C ALA A 33 -17.76 21.02 -2.33
N THR A 34 -18.89 20.61 -1.78
CA THR A 34 -19.00 20.30 -0.35
C THR A 34 -17.90 19.29 -0.07
N MET A 35 -16.88 19.70 0.71
CA MET A 35 -15.89 18.75 1.20
C MET A 35 -16.68 17.60 1.82
N SER A 36 -16.62 16.44 1.20
CA SER A 36 -17.23 15.23 1.72
C SER A 36 -16.79 15.11 3.17
N ALA A 37 -17.74 15.06 4.11
CA ALA A 37 -17.39 14.87 5.51
C ALA A 37 -16.53 13.63 5.61
N PHE A 38 -15.40 13.72 6.34
CA PHE A 38 -14.51 12.58 6.57
C PHE A 38 -15.34 11.39 7.06
N GLN A 39 -15.27 10.28 6.34
CA GLN A 39 -15.91 9.03 6.71
C GLN A 39 -14.82 8.03 7.10
N TYR A 40 -14.79 7.63 8.36
CA TYR A 40 -13.89 6.58 8.82
C TYR A 40 -14.29 5.23 8.20
N ARG A 41 -13.52 4.77 7.23
CA ARG A 41 -13.67 3.46 6.61
C ARG A 41 -12.81 2.47 7.37
N ARG A 42 -13.45 1.57 8.09
CA ARG A 42 -12.78 0.57 8.91
C ARG A 42 -12.59 -0.72 8.12
N LEU A 43 -11.45 -1.37 8.32
CA LEU A 43 -11.23 -2.71 7.80
C LEU A 43 -12.26 -3.70 8.37
N ASP A 44 -12.80 -4.55 7.50
CA ASP A 44 -13.68 -5.66 7.87
C ASP A 44 -13.02 -6.99 7.45
N LYS A 45 -12.71 -7.84 8.44
CA LYS A 45 -12.12 -9.16 8.20
C LYS A 45 -12.95 -10.05 7.27
N ASN A 46 -14.26 -9.76 7.13
CA ASN A 46 -15.14 -10.51 6.26
C ASN A 46 -15.20 -9.93 4.83
N ASP A 47 -14.68 -8.71 4.60
CA ASP A 47 -14.74 -8.03 3.31
C ASP A 47 -13.36 -7.60 2.78
N VAL A 48 -12.27 -8.07 3.35
CA VAL A 48 -10.90 -7.71 2.94
C VAL A 48 -10.16 -8.89 2.32
N ALA A 49 -9.36 -8.62 1.26
CA ALA A 49 -8.37 -9.52 0.68
C ALA A 49 -6.97 -8.90 0.73
N VAL A 50 -5.94 -9.74 0.75
CA VAL A 50 -4.53 -9.32 0.79
C VAL A 50 -3.88 -9.55 -0.57
N LEU A 51 -3.22 -8.53 -1.10
CA LEU A 51 -2.45 -8.58 -2.33
C LEU A 51 -0.97 -8.37 -2.01
N LEU A 52 -0.17 -9.40 -2.22
CA LEU A 52 1.30 -9.35 -2.05
C LEU A 52 1.94 -9.26 -3.44
N VAL A 53 2.41 -8.05 -3.76
CA VAL A 53 2.80 -7.68 -5.12
C VAL A 53 4.33 -7.57 -5.21
N ASP A 54 4.92 -8.43 -6.04
CA ASP A 54 6.34 -8.35 -6.43
C ASP A 54 7.33 -8.40 -5.26
N HIS A 55 7.03 -9.12 -4.19
CA HIS A 55 8.01 -9.44 -3.15
C HIS A 55 9.01 -10.47 -3.68
N GLN A 56 9.83 -10.05 -4.66
CA GLN A 56 10.76 -10.90 -5.39
C GLN A 56 12.19 -10.74 -4.88
N THR A 57 12.97 -11.82 -4.95
CA THR A 57 14.32 -11.89 -4.38
C THR A 57 15.29 -10.86 -4.95
N GLY A 58 15.17 -10.52 -6.24
CA GLY A 58 15.96 -9.47 -6.87
C GLY A 58 15.51 -8.07 -6.43
N LEU A 59 14.19 -7.84 -6.37
CA LEU A 59 13.63 -6.54 -6.00
C LEU A 59 13.85 -6.17 -4.53
N THR A 60 14.02 -7.14 -3.63
CA THR A 60 14.36 -6.86 -2.23
C THR A 60 15.68 -6.09 -2.08
N ASN A 61 16.61 -6.22 -3.04
CA ASN A 61 17.84 -5.44 -3.03
C ASN A 61 17.65 -3.94 -3.33
N LEU A 62 16.48 -3.54 -3.77
CA LEU A 62 16.13 -2.13 -4.02
C LEU A 62 15.54 -1.43 -2.79
N VAL A 63 15.22 -2.19 -1.75
CA VAL A 63 14.63 -1.64 -0.52
C VAL A 63 15.72 -1.07 0.36
N HIS A 64 15.76 0.26 0.45
CA HIS A 64 16.73 0.99 1.27
C HIS A 64 16.06 1.96 2.25
N ASP A 65 14.74 2.02 2.26
CA ASP A 65 13.95 2.85 3.18
C ASP A 65 13.60 2.14 4.50
N PHE A 66 13.94 0.85 4.60
CA PHE A 66 13.91 0.02 5.80
C PHE A 66 15.22 -0.77 5.95
N SER A 67 15.51 -1.23 7.17
CA SER A 67 16.53 -2.26 7.34
C SER A 67 16.04 -3.58 6.70
N PRO A 68 16.94 -4.40 6.12
CA PRO A 68 16.53 -5.67 5.51
C PRO A 68 15.76 -6.59 6.46
N ASP A 69 16.20 -6.66 7.73
CA ASP A 69 15.57 -7.52 8.74
C ASP A 69 14.18 -7.02 9.13
N ASP A 70 14.02 -5.69 9.34
CA ASP A 70 12.70 -5.09 9.66
C ASP A 70 11.74 -5.27 8.50
N PHE A 71 12.20 -4.99 7.26
CA PHE A 71 11.35 -5.12 6.09
C PHE A 71 10.88 -6.57 5.90
N LYS A 72 11.83 -7.53 5.93
CA LYS A 72 11.49 -8.95 5.81
C LYS A 72 10.53 -9.40 6.90
N ASN A 73 10.78 -9.01 8.15
CA ASN A 73 9.91 -9.32 9.27
C ASN A 73 8.49 -8.78 9.06
N ASN A 74 8.34 -7.53 8.61
CA ASN A 74 7.03 -6.91 8.40
C ASN A 74 6.25 -7.57 7.25
N VAL A 75 6.93 -7.96 6.18
CA VAL A 75 6.32 -8.71 5.07
C VAL A 75 5.79 -10.06 5.56
N LEU A 76 6.59 -10.82 6.33
CA LEU A 76 6.18 -12.10 6.89
C LEU A 76 5.10 -11.94 7.96
N ALA A 77 5.15 -10.87 8.75
CA ALA A 77 4.12 -10.53 9.73
C ALA A 77 2.76 -10.27 9.06
N LEU A 78 2.74 -9.57 7.92
CA LEU A 78 1.53 -9.40 7.12
C LEU A 78 1.01 -10.74 6.59
N GLY A 79 1.91 -11.65 6.19
CA GLY A 79 1.53 -13.00 5.78
C GLY A 79 0.91 -13.80 6.94
N ASP A 80 1.54 -13.81 8.10
CA ASP A 80 0.99 -14.51 9.28
C ASP A 80 -0.32 -13.89 9.79
N LEU A 81 -0.46 -12.56 9.68
CA LEU A 81 -1.71 -11.85 9.93
C LEU A 81 -2.82 -12.34 8.97
N ALA A 82 -2.53 -12.43 7.69
CA ALA A 82 -3.50 -12.91 6.70
C ALA A 82 -3.95 -14.35 7.00
N LYS A 83 -3.05 -15.22 7.40
CA LYS A 83 -3.36 -16.60 7.86
C LYS A 83 -4.18 -16.59 9.14
N TYR A 84 -3.81 -15.78 10.13
CA TYR A 84 -4.50 -15.69 11.41
C TYR A 84 -5.98 -15.29 11.24
N PHE A 85 -6.26 -14.30 10.40
CA PHE A 85 -7.61 -13.87 10.08
C PHE A 85 -8.28 -14.64 8.95
N LYS A 86 -7.57 -15.61 8.33
CA LYS A 86 -8.04 -16.40 7.18
C LYS A 86 -8.48 -15.53 6.01
N LEU A 87 -7.71 -14.49 5.71
CA LEU A 87 -8.00 -13.56 4.63
C LEU A 87 -7.66 -14.20 3.28
N PRO A 88 -8.50 -14.06 2.25
CA PRO A 88 -8.12 -14.39 0.88
C PRO A 88 -6.85 -13.63 0.53
N THR A 89 -5.82 -14.36 0.10
CA THR A 89 -4.50 -13.79 -0.21
C THR A 89 -4.13 -14.16 -1.64
N ILE A 90 -3.64 -13.18 -2.41
CA ILE A 90 -3.17 -13.34 -3.77
C ILE A 90 -1.71 -12.91 -3.83
N LEU A 91 -0.88 -13.77 -4.42
CA LEU A 91 0.53 -13.53 -4.67
C LEU A 91 0.72 -13.21 -6.16
N THR A 92 1.53 -12.21 -6.48
CA THR A 92 1.91 -11.96 -7.87
C THR A 92 3.35 -11.50 -7.96
N THR A 93 3.97 -11.83 -9.09
CA THR A 93 5.34 -11.46 -9.45
C THR A 93 5.37 -10.91 -10.87
N SER A 94 6.43 -10.19 -11.23
CA SER A 94 6.66 -9.67 -12.58
C SER A 94 8.01 -10.11 -13.09
N PHE A 95 8.03 -10.74 -14.27
CA PHE A 95 9.25 -11.09 -15.01
C PHE A 95 10.29 -11.85 -14.18
N GLU A 96 9.88 -13.02 -13.63
CA GLU A 96 10.73 -13.84 -12.73
C GLU A 96 12.05 -14.32 -13.36
N ASP A 97 12.03 -14.57 -14.68
CA ASP A 97 13.22 -14.98 -15.45
C ASP A 97 14.22 -13.83 -15.65
N GLY A 98 13.87 -12.63 -15.26
CA GLY A 98 14.70 -11.43 -15.33
C GLY A 98 15.37 -11.07 -14.00
N PRO A 99 15.90 -9.83 -13.90
CA PRO A 99 16.57 -9.34 -12.70
C PRO A 99 15.71 -9.30 -11.43
N ASN A 100 14.38 -9.29 -11.58
CA ASN A 100 13.44 -9.27 -10.47
C ASN A 100 13.54 -10.56 -9.62
N GLY A 101 13.87 -11.68 -10.28
CA GLY A 101 13.97 -12.98 -9.63
C GLY A 101 12.60 -13.56 -9.21
N PRO A 102 12.59 -14.74 -8.60
CA PRO A 102 11.38 -15.39 -8.12
C PRO A 102 10.81 -14.73 -6.86
N LEU A 103 9.58 -15.10 -6.50
CA LEU A 103 8.96 -14.77 -5.23
C LEU A 103 9.85 -15.19 -4.06
N VAL A 104 9.90 -14.38 -3.00
CA VAL A 104 10.57 -14.71 -1.74
C VAL A 104 10.07 -16.08 -1.23
N PRO A 105 10.97 -17.07 -0.99
CA PRO A 105 10.57 -18.44 -0.66
C PRO A 105 9.65 -18.56 0.54
N GLU A 106 9.88 -17.76 1.57
CA GLU A 106 9.10 -17.79 2.81
C GLU A 106 7.63 -17.41 2.57
N LEU A 107 7.34 -16.48 1.65
CA LEU A 107 5.96 -16.16 1.27
C LEU A 107 5.31 -17.31 0.51
N LYS A 108 6.06 -17.99 -0.35
CA LYS A 108 5.56 -19.16 -1.05
C LYS A 108 5.24 -20.30 -0.09
N GLU A 109 6.06 -20.48 0.95
CA GLU A 109 5.83 -21.47 2.01
C GLU A 109 4.64 -21.10 2.90
N GLN A 110 4.43 -19.82 3.17
CA GLN A 110 3.26 -19.35 3.95
C GLN A 110 1.95 -19.60 3.23
N PHE A 111 1.93 -19.56 1.89
CA PHE A 111 0.73 -19.61 1.06
C PHE A 111 0.83 -20.63 -0.10
N PRO A 112 1.01 -21.93 0.20
CA PRO A 112 1.20 -22.94 -0.86
C PRO A 112 -0.03 -23.12 -1.76
N GLU A 113 -1.22 -22.82 -1.26
CA GLU A 113 -2.50 -23.01 -1.97
C GLU A 113 -3.11 -21.67 -2.47
N ALA A 114 -2.49 -20.53 -2.20
CA ALA A 114 -3.02 -19.25 -2.64
C ALA A 114 -2.85 -19.07 -4.16
N PRO A 115 -3.77 -18.34 -4.81
CA PRO A 115 -3.57 -17.92 -6.19
C PRO A 115 -2.22 -17.21 -6.36
N TYR A 116 -1.40 -17.74 -7.26
CA TYR A 116 -0.10 -17.20 -7.59
C TYR A 116 -0.02 -16.88 -9.07
N ILE A 117 0.12 -15.61 -9.40
CA ILE A 117 0.14 -15.12 -10.77
C ILE A 117 1.54 -14.59 -11.11
N ALA A 118 2.33 -15.38 -11.84
CA ALA A 118 3.60 -14.95 -12.42
C ALA A 118 3.32 -14.19 -13.72
N ARG A 119 3.38 -12.86 -13.67
CA ARG A 119 3.12 -11.99 -14.84
C ARG A 119 4.33 -11.98 -15.76
N PRO A 120 4.15 -12.01 -17.10
CA PRO A 120 5.25 -12.08 -18.04
C PRO A 120 6.11 -10.79 -18.10
N GLY A 121 5.57 -9.63 -17.59
CA GLY A 121 6.30 -8.37 -17.62
C GLY A 121 5.42 -7.15 -17.41
N ASN A 122 4.11 -7.31 -17.16
CA ASN A 122 3.24 -6.19 -16.83
C ASN A 122 3.78 -5.47 -15.59
N ILE A 123 4.09 -4.18 -15.72
CA ILE A 123 4.58 -3.36 -14.59
C ILE A 123 3.46 -3.13 -13.61
N ASN A 124 2.30 -2.65 -14.08
CA ASN A 124 1.09 -2.60 -13.27
C ASN A 124 0.47 -3.99 -13.20
N ALA A 125 0.29 -4.55 -12.01
CA ALA A 125 -0.36 -5.84 -11.84
C ALA A 125 -1.81 -5.82 -12.36
N TRP A 126 -2.47 -4.67 -12.33
CA TRP A 126 -3.84 -4.50 -12.81
C TRP A 126 -3.98 -4.60 -14.34
N ASP A 127 -2.88 -4.45 -15.11
CA ASP A 127 -2.85 -4.67 -16.56
C ASP A 127 -2.82 -6.17 -16.93
N ASN A 128 -2.81 -7.07 -15.94
CA ASN A 128 -2.84 -8.51 -16.14
C ASN A 128 -4.23 -9.06 -15.83
N GLU A 129 -4.89 -9.62 -16.84
CA GLU A 129 -6.27 -10.12 -16.73
C GLU A 129 -6.42 -11.25 -15.69
N ASP A 130 -5.44 -12.16 -15.58
CA ASP A 130 -5.50 -13.27 -14.62
C ASP A 130 -5.38 -12.77 -13.17
N PHE A 131 -4.54 -11.74 -12.94
CA PHE A 131 -4.45 -11.10 -11.64
C PHE A 131 -5.77 -10.43 -11.26
N VAL A 132 -6.33 -9.60 -12.13
CA VAL A 132 -7.62 -8.92 -11.89
C VAL A 132 -8.74 -9.93 -11.69
N LYS A 133 -8.77 -11.03 -12.47
CA LYS A 133 -9.72 -12.11 -12.31
C LYS A 133 -9.60 -12.79 -10.93
N ALA A 134 -8.38 -13.05 -10.46
CA ALA A 134 -8.14 -13.61 -9.13
C ALA A 134 -8.61 -12.65 -8.02
N VAL A 135 -8.35 -11.34 -8.14
CA VAL A 135 -8.85 -10.34 -7.19
C VAL A 135 -10.38 -10.33 -7.16
N LYS A 136 -11.03 -10.25 -8.31
CA LYS A 136 -12.49 -10.24 -8.43
C LYS A 136 -13.13 -11.53 -7.89
N ALA A 137 -12.47 -12.68 -8.05
CA ALA A 137 -12.93 -13.97 -7.54
C ALA A 137 -12.99 -14.05 -6.01
N THR A 138 -12.25 -13.18 -5.29
CA THR A 138 -12.35 -13.10 -3.82
C THR A 138 -13.71 -12.58 -3.36
N GLY A 139 -14.41 -11.82 -4.19
CA GLY A 139 -15.67 -11.14 -3.86
C GLY A 139 -15.54 -10.05 -2.81
N LYS A 140 -14.31 -9.63 -2.46
CA LYS A 140 -14.05 -8.63 -1.43
C LYS A 140 -14.03 -7.22 -2.03
N LYS A 141 -14.40 -6.23 -1.22
CA LYS A 141 -14.41 -4.80 -1.61
C LYS A 141 -13.23 -4.02 -1.03
N GLN A 142 -12.63 -4.54 0.03
CA GLN A 142 -11.46 -3.95 0.68
C GLN A 142 -10.21 -4.72 0.28
N LEU A 143 -9.14 -4.01 -0.03
CA LEU A 143 -7.87 -4.59 -0.43
C LEU A 143 -6.74 -4.08 0.47
N LEU A 144 -6.02 -5.00 1.11
CA LEU A 144 -4.72 -4.73 1.72
C LEU A 144 -3.66 -4.97 0.66
N ILE A 145 -2.90 -3.94 0.30
CA ILE A 145 -1.87 -4.03 -0.73
C ILE A 145 -0.50 -3.77 -0.11
N ALA A 146 0.46 -4.65 -0.38
CA ALA A 146 1.87 -4.48 -0.05
C ALA A 146 2.76 -4.98 -1.18
N GLY A 147 3.98 -4.44 -1.33
CA GLY A 147 4.86 -4.87 -2.43
C GLY A 147 6.18 -4.10 -2.57
N ILE A 148 6.91 -4.42 -3.62
CA ILE A 148 8.17 -3.79 -4.03
C ILE A 148 8.13 -3.48 -5.53
N VAL A 149 8.37 -2.22 -5.95
CA VAL A 149 8.67 -1.03 -5.17
C VAL A 149 7.41 -0.21 -4.93
N THR A 150 7.40 0.56 -3.84
CA THR A 150 6.21 1.29 -3.36
C THR A 150 5.60 2.21 -4.43
N GLU A 151 6.41 2.99 -5.17
CA GLU A 151 5.94 3.98 -6.15
C GLU A 151 5.45 3.40 -7.48
N VAL A 152 5.69 2.10 -7.72
CA VAL A 152 5.33 1.39 -8.96
C VAL A 152 4.40 0.23 -8.67
N CYS A 153 4.95 -0.88 -8.18
CA CYS A 153 4.22 -2.13 -8.03
C CYS A 153 3.13 -2.09 -6.93
N VAL A 154 3.24 -1.14 -5.99
CA VAL A 154 2.18 -0.86 -5.02
C VAL A 154 1.27 0.26 -5.50
N ALA A 155 1.84 1.39 -5.92
CA ALA A 155 1.06 2.57 -6.27
C ALA A 155 0.15 2.35 -7.48
N PHE A 156 0.63 1.68 -8.55
CA PHE A 156 -0.18 1.53 -9.76
C PHE A 156 -1.41 0.65 -9.55
N PRO A 157 -1.32 -0.56 -9.00
CA PRO A 157 -2.52 -1.35 -8.73
C PRO A 157 -3.41 -0.71 -7.66
N THR A 158 -2.86 0.04 -6.69
CA THR A 158 -3.65 0.83 -5.75
C THR A 158 -4.53 1.84 -6.47
N LEU A 159 -3.96 2.63 -7.39
CA LEU A 159 -4.71 3.63 -8.16
C LEU A 159 -5.75 2.99 -9.06
N SER A 160 -5.41 1.88 -9.74
CA SER A 160 -6.34 1.15 -10.59
C SER A 160 -7.50 0.53 -9.79
N ALA A 161 -7.20 -0.04 -8.62
CA ALA A 161 -8.24 -0.59 -7.74
C ALA A 161 -9.20 0.49 -7.22
N LEU A 162 -8.66 1.66 -6.83
CA LEU A 162 -9.48 2.81 -6.40
C LEU A 162 -10.39 3.30 -7.53
N GLU A 163 -9.89 3.35 -8.78
CA GLU A 163 -10.68 3.73 -9.96
C GLU A 163 -11.83 2.73 -10.22
N GLU A 164 -11.62 1.44 -9.95
CA GLU A 164 -12.68 0.41 -10.03
C GLU A 164 -13.62 0.39 -8.80
N GLY A 165 -13.42 1.28 -7.81
CA GLY A 165 -14.30 1.45 -6.67
C GLY A 165 -13.99 0.56 -5.46
N TYR A 166 -12.82 -0.07 -5.41
CA TYR A 166 -12.34 -0.75 -4.20
C TYR A 166 -11.96 0.25 -3.12
N GLU A 167 -12.07 -0.16 -1.86
CA GLU A 167 -11.45 0.53 -0.73
C GLU A 167 -10.04 -0.05 -0.53
N VAL A 168 -9.01 0.78 -0.67
CA VAL A 168 -7.63 0.32 -0.64
C VAL A 168 -6.90 0.80 0.60
N PHE A 169 -6.26 -0.15 1.27
CA PHE A 169 -5.40 0.05 2.43
C PHE A 169 -3.99 -0.43 2.06
N VAL A 170 -3.04 0.48 2.02
CA VAL A 170 -1.65 0.15 1.72
C VAL A 170 -0.91 -0.15 3.01
N VAL A 171 -0.28 -1.32 3.09
CA VAL A 171 0.53 -1.71 4.25
C VAL A 171 1.93 -1.15 4.06
N ALA A 172 2.14 0.04 4.62
CA ALA A 172 3.28 0.89 4.37
C ALA A 172 4.62 0.29 4.82
N ASP A 173 4.62 -0.45 5.92
CA ASP A 173 5.81 -1.08 6.48
C ASP A 173 6.13 -2.47 5.89
N ALA A 174 5.21 -3.02 5.08
CA ALA A 174 5.43 -4.21 4.24
C ALA A 174 5.62 -3.85 2.75
N SER A 175 5.76 -2.56 2.44
CA SER A 175 6.01 -2.00 1.11
C SER A 175 7.32 -1.21 1.15
N GLY A 176 8.29 -1.58 0.31
CA GLY A 176 9.64 -1.01 0.35
C GLY A 176 10.05 -0.35 -0.97
N THR A 177 11.02 0.58 -0.90
CA THR A 177 11.57 1.28 -2.06
C THR A 177 12.99 1.81 -1.83
N PHE A 178 13.51 2.56 -2.82
CA PHE A 178 14.91 3.03 -2.88
C PHE A 178 15.32 3.98 -1.76
N ASN A 179 14.42 4.84 -1.29
CA ASN A 179 14.71 5.84 -0.25
C ASN A 179 13.45 6.51 0.27
N GLN A 180 13.60 7.27 1.35
CA GLN A 180 12.51 7.98 2.01
C GLN A 180 11.77 8.97 1.09
N THR A 181 12.49 9.75 0.27
CA THR A 181 11.86 10.73 -0.64
C THR A 181 10.92 10.05 -1.64
N THR A 182 11.36 8.93 -2.23
CA THR A 182 10.57 8.14 -3.18
C THR A 182 9.33 7.57 -2.49
N ARG A 183 9.49 7.04 -1.29
CA ARG A 183 8.41 6.51 -0.46
C ARG A 183 7.35 7.58 -0.16
N GLU A 184 7.78 8.73 0.33
CA GLU A 184 6.86 9.83 0.70
C GLU A 184 6.10 10.37 -0.51
N ALA A 185 6.75 10.47 -1.68
CA ALA A 185 6.08 10.86 -2.92
C ALA A 185 5.00 9.84 -3.34
N ALA A 186 5.30 8.54 -3.22
CA ALA A 186 4.35 7.47 -3.52
C ALA A 186 3.17 7.48 -2.54
N TRP A 187 3.42 7.62 -1.25
CA TRP A 187 2.40 7.71 -0.22
C TRP A 187 1.46 8.90 -0.47
N SER A 188 2.02 10.09 -0.67
CA SER A 188 1.25 11.30 -0.97
C SER A 188 0.35 11.12 -2.20
N ARG A 189 0.84 10.45 -3.24
CA ARG A 189 0.06 10.16 -4.44
C ARG A 189 -1.10 9.22 -4.17
N MET A 190 -0.86 8.14 -3.41
CA MET A 190 -1.89 7.16 -3.09
C MET A 190 -2.94 7.72 -2.13
N GLU A 191 -2.52 8.47 -1.10
CA GLU A 191 -3.43 9.16 -0.17
C GLU A 191 -4.30 10.19 -0.86
N ALA A 192 -3.73 11.00 -1.77
CA ALA A 192 -4.48 11.98 -2.56
C ALA A 192 -5.55 11.33 -3.45
N ALA A 193 -5.34 10.07 -3.87
CA ALA A 193 -6.31 9.28 -4.62
C ALA A 193 -7.36 8.59 -3.72
N GLY A 194 -7.18 8.58 -2.40
CA GLY A 194 -8.12 8.02 -1.43
C GLY A 194 -7.71 6.69 -0.79
N ALA A 195 -6.48 6.22 -1.01
CA ALA A 195 -5.95 5.08 -0.28
C ALA A 195 -5.67 5.44 1.19
N GLN A 196 -5.78 4.47 2.08
CA GLN A 196 -5.40 4.62 3.48
C GLN A 196 -4.06 3.91 3.72
N LEU A 197 -3.10 4.62 4.32
CA LEU A 197 -1.81 4.04 4.71
C LEU A 197 -1.91 3.46 6.11
N MET A 198 -1.47 2.22 6.28
CA MET A 198 -1.46 1.52 7.57
C MET A 198 -0.14 0.77 7.76
N THR A 199 0.16 0.40 9.00
CA THR A 199 1.19 -0.60 9.30
C THR A 199 0.52 -1.96 9.52
N TRP A 200 1.26 -3.06 9.35
CA TRP A 200 0.71 -4.40 9.60
C TRP A 200 0.14 -4.55 11.03
N PHE A 201 0.79 -3.91 12.02
CA PHE A 201 0.29 -3.92 13.40
C PHE A 201 -1.03 -3.16 13.54
N GLY A 202 -1.16 -2.00 12.89
CA GLY A 202 -2.41 -1.24 12.83
C GLY A 202 -3.53 -2.03 12.18
N VAL A 203 -3.25 -2.70 11.05
CA VAL A 203 -4.18 -3.60 10.37
C VAL A 203 -4.65 -4.72 11.30
N ALA A 204 -3.73 -5.39 12.00
CA ALA A 204 -4.08 -6.46 12.93
C ALA A 204 -5.02 -5.97 14.03
N CYS A 205 -4.72 -4.83 14.64
CA CYS A 205 -5.56 -4.25 15.69
C CYS A 205 -6.94 -3.85 15.15
N GLU A 206 -7.00 -3.28 13.97
CA GLU A 206 -8.27 -2.85 13.37
C GLU A 206 -9.15 -4.03 12.96
N LEU A 207 -8.60 -5.11 12.45
CA LEU A 207 -9.33 -6.34 12.15
C LEU A 207 -9.78 -7.08 13.42
N HIS A 208 -8.94 -7.08 14.45
CA HIS A 208 -9.22 -7.81 15.70
C HIS A 208 -10.29 -7.16 16.57
N ARG A 209 -10.36 -5.84 16.59
CA ARG A 209 -11.36 -4.99 17.26
C ARG A 209 -11.30 -5.00 18.79
N ASP A 210 -11.18 -6.15 19.43
CA ASP A 210 -11.23 -6.31 20.88
C ASP A 210 -10.27 -7.42 21.31
N TRP A 211 -9.37 -7.12 22.21
CA TRP A 211 -8.39 -8.07 22.75
C TRP A 211 -9.02 -9.35 23.31
N ARG A 212 -10.23 -9.25 23.87
CA ARG A 212 -10.96 -10.36 24.46
C ARG A 212 -11.41 -11.42 23.44
N ASN A 213 -11.39 -11.09 22.14
CA ASN A 213 -11.79 -12.03 21.09
C ASN A 213 -10.84 -13.24 21.00
N ASP A 214 -9.51 -12.98 21.13
CA ASP A 214 -8.48 -14.02 21.17
C ASP A 214 -7.16 -13.40 21.68
N ILE A 215 -6.99 -13.38 23.01
CA ILE A 215 -5.81 -12.78 23.66
C ILE A 215 -4.55 -13.56 23.33
N GLU A 216 -4.63 -14.91 23.32
CA GLU A 216 -3.46 -15.77 23.12
C GLU A 216 -3.00 -15.77 21.67
N GLY A 217 -3.93 -15.91 20.72
CA GLY A 217 -3.59 -15.94 19.31
C GLY A 217 -3.01 -14.62 18.82
N LEU A 218 -3.65 -13.48 19.16
CA LEU A 218 -3.12 -12.18 18.79
C LEU A 218 -1.81 -11.86 19.51
N GLY A 219 -1.72 -12.19 20.80
CA GLY A 219 -0.50 -12.04 21.59
C GLY A 219 0.67 -12.85 21.02
N THR A 220 0.41 -14.04 20.52
CA THR A 220 1.39 -14.89 19.84
C THR A 220 1.84 -14.27 18.52
N LEU A 221 0.91 -13.82 17.67
CA LEU A 221 1.23 -13.13 16.41
C LEU A 221 2.16 -11.95 16.66
N PHE A 222 1.83 -11.09 17.61
CA PHE A 222 2.65 -9.91 17.91
C PHE A 222 3.99 -10.29 18.55
N SER A 223 4.04 -11.28 19.44
CA SER A 223 5.30 -11.72 20.07
C SER A 223 6.27 -12.35 19.08
N ASN A 224 5.78 -12.95 17.99
CA ASN A 224 6.62 -13.53 16.94
C ASN A 224 7.33 -12.47 16.11
N HIS A 225 6.69 -11.32 15.87
CA HIS A 225 7.17 -10.29 14.97
C HIS A 225 7.66 -9.01 15.66
N LEU A 226 7.31 -8.80 16.93
CA LEU A 226 7.69 -7.62 17.72
C LEU A 226 8.42 -8.05 18.99
N PRO A 227 9.77 -7.97 19.03
CA PRO A 227 10.56 -8.32 20.21
C PRO A 227 10.13 -7.54 21.46
N SER A 228 9.79 -6.27 21.33
CA SER A 228 9.28 -5.42 22.42
C SER A 228 7.93 -5.92 22.95
N TYR A 229 7.07 -6.42 22.06
CA TYR A 229 5.79 -7.00 22.46
C TYR A 229 5.97 -8.32 23.21
N ARG A 230 6.91 -9.15 22.78
CA ARG A 230 7.31 -10.38 23.51
C ARG A 230 7.81 -10.05 24.91
N CYS A 231 8.64 -9.00 25.06
CA CYS A 231 9.08 -8.54 26.39
C CYS A 231 7.91 -8.10 27.26
N LEU A 232 6.91 -7.41 26.70
CA LEU A 232 5.70 -7.00 27.41
C LEU A 232 4.91 -8.21 27.92
N ILE A 233 4.68 -9.22 27.10
CA ILE A 233 3.97 -10.45 27.47
C ILE A 233 4.76 -11.23 28.55
N ASN A 234 6.06 -11.35 28.39
CA ASN A 234 6.91 -12.03 29.38
C ASN A 234 6.87 -11.33 30.74
N SER A 235 6.94 -10.00 30.75
CA SER A 235 6.84 -9.19 31.96
C SER A 235 5.48 -9.38 32.69
N TYR A 236 4.39 -9.36 31.91
CA TYR A 236 3.05 -9.62 32.44
C TYR A 236 2.94 -11.01 33.07
N ASN A 237 3.44 -12.05 32.37
CA ASN A 237 3.39 -13.43 32.88
C ASN A 237 4.24 -13.63 34.13
N ALA A 238 5.41 -13.00 34.19
CA ALA A 238 6.26 -13.03 35.40
C ALA A 238 5.58 -12.37 36.60
N GLY A 239 4.92 -11.21 36.39
CA GLY A 239 4.15 -10.53 37.44
C GLY A 239 2.99 -11.39 37.96
N LYS A 240 2.27 -12.04 37.04
CA LYS A 240 1.18 -12.97 37.42
C LYS A 240 1.68 -14.15 38.26
N ALA A 241 2.78 -14.78 37.85
CA ALA A 241 3.38 -15.89 38.59
C ALA A 241 3.90 -15.49 39.99
N ALA A 242 4.37 -14.25 40.14
CA ALA A 242 4.79 -13.73 41.45
C ALA A 242 3.61 -13.45 42.37
N ALA A 243 2.47 -12.98 41.85
CA ALA A 243 1.26 -12.68 42.61
C ALA A 243 0.46 -13.93 43.05
N SER A 244 0.74 -15.10 42.46
CA SER A 244 0.09 -16.38 42.75
C SER A 244 0.85 -17.24 43.79
N LYS A 245 1.96 -16.73 44.30
CA LYS A 245 2.76 -17.31 45.40
C LYS A 245 2.44 -16.63 46.74
#